data_ffdb617ca64fb7d94fc1232858850ef9
#
_entry.id   ffdb617ca64fb7d94fc1232858850ef9
#
_cell.length_a   1.000
_cell.length_b   1.000
_cell.length_c   1.000
_cell.angle_alpha   90.00
_cell.angle_beta   90.00
_cell.angle_gamma   90.00
#
_symmetry.space_group_name_H-M   'P 1'
#
loop_
_entity.id
_entity.type
_entity.pdbx_description
1 polymer ?
#
loop_
_entity_poly.entity_id
_entity_poly.type
_entity_poly.pdbx_seq_one_letter_code
_entity_poly.pdbx_strand_id
1 'polypeptide(L)'
;MRKLIIVSSAFALIFSTVTPSNALELPKSFAKYAYSPALANAGIIVLDPKTQEPVFSDQADSLRAPASVLKLISTTVAIRALGASKTFSTSVYKLGPKTFALVGESDPWLSLSKNSSKKYKRAFSPYLINKIMQTNPGMRTITLKSNGVYIKDLKNLQQYFKGRLLIHTAPLTPEEQAALVQSEKIAEVTSPTVGEIVKFTLLWSDNVLADRLARLAAVKIGYSGENVGLENAFATTLNSMEIPTTGMQIHDGSGLSHENRVSPRTIATLLLKIKDNPEFKDVVSGLPTAGETGTLRNRFTKDAPTAVGLVQAKTGWINNSVALAGYVDVGDQKFAFAVIADQLKPYEKYRAQARIAIDRMIGTIASPPTTPLTTN
;
A
#
# COMPACT_ATOMS: atom_id res chain seq x y z
N MET A 1 -25.33 -57.15 57.63
CA MET A 1 -25.22 -55.70 57.81
C MET A 1 -23.88 -55.26 57.16
N ARG A 2 -23.94 -54.76 55.92
CA ARG A 2 -22.77 -54.21 55.21
C ARG A 2 -22.83 -52.69 55.31
N LYS A 3 -21.85 -52.11 55.97
CA LYS A 3 -21.69 -50.61 56.02
C LYS A 3 -21.15 -50.09 54.73
N LEU A 4 -21.90 -49.19 54.11
CA LEU A 4 -21.52 -48.44 52.94
C LEU A 4 -20.70 -47.22 53.40
N ILE A 5 -19.43 -47.11 52.97
CA ILE A 5 -18.58 -45.96 53.23
C ILE A 5 -18.70 -45.05 51.99
N ILE A 6 -19.30 -43.86 52.16
CA ILE A 6 -19.37 -42.81 51.15
C ILE A 6 -18.10 -41.96 51.31
N VAL A 7 -17.21 -42.00 50.30
CA VAL A 7 -16.07 -41.10 50.21
C VAL A 7 -16.51 -39.87 49.38
N SER A 8 -16.68 -38.73 50.07
CA SER A 8 -16.93 -37.44 49.40
C SER A 8 -15.62 -36.85 48.93
N SER A 9 -15.35 -36.89 47.63
CA SER A 9 -14.26 -36.15 47.00
C SER A 9 -14.68 -34.71 46.77
N ALA A 10 -14.14 -33.78 47.57
CA ALA A 10 -14.29 -32.37 47.34
C ALA A 10 -13.36 -31.94 46.18
N PHE A 11 -13.93 -31.64 45.03
CA PHE A 11 -13.22 -30.98 43.92
C PHE A 11 -13.11 -29.49 44.23
N ALA A 12 -11.92 -29.01 44.62
CA ALA A 12 -11.62 -27.60 44.74
C ALA A 12 -11.46 -26.99 43.35
N LEU A 13 -12.46 -26.28 42.89
CA LEU A 13 -12.36 -25.40 41.70
C LEU A 13 -11.41 -24.22 42.04
N ILE A 14 -10.20 -24.31 41.58
CA ILE A 14 -9.25 -23.15 41.58
C ILE A 14 -9.77 -22.19 40.53
N PHE A 15 -10.50 -21.17 40.93
CA PHE A 15 -10.76 -20.00 40.11
C PHE A 15 -9.44 -19.22 40.01
N SER A 16 -8.71 -19.40 38.91
CA SER A 16 -7.66 -18.47 38.54
C SER A 16 -8.31 -17.12 38.29
N THR A 17 -8.17 -16.19 39.21
CA THR A 17 -8.50 -14.78 38.97
C THR A 17 -7.51 -14.26 37.91
N VAL A 18 -7.92 -14.32 36.64
CA VAL A 18 -7.25 -13.56 35.57
C VAL A 18 -7.42 -12.09 35.96
N THR A 19 -6.35 -11.46 36.43
CA THR A 19 -6.32 -10.01 36.61
C THR A 19 -6.65 -9.40 35.24
N PRO A 20 -7.62 -8.50 35.14
CA PRO A 20 -7.90 -7.86 33.87
C PRO A 20 -6.61 -7.17 33.39
N SER A 21 -6.16 -7.55 32.19
CA SER A 21 -5.07 -6.81 31.52
C SER A 21 -5.52 -5.34 31.50
N ASN A 22 -4.60 -4.40 31.78
CA ASN A 22 -4.88 -2.97 31.68
C ASN A 22 -5.35 -2.66 30.25
N ALA A 23 -6.65 -2.79 30.00
CA ALA A 23 -7.26 -2.36 28.75
C ALA A 23 -7.04 -0.84 28.61
N LEU A 24 -6.68 -0.39 27.43
CA LEU A 24 -6.55 1.05 27.17
C LEU A 24 -7.87 1.74 27.49
N GLU A 25 -7.87 2.60 28.52
CA GLU A 25 -9.01 3.44 28.82
C GLU A 25 -8.92 4.71 27.95
N LEU A 26 -9.87 4.84 27.02
CA LEU A 26 -9.89 5.97 26.10
C LEU A 26 -10.30 7.27 26.85
N PRO A 27 -9.56 8.37 26.67
CA PRO A 27 -9.93 9.64 27.29
C PRO A 27 -11.27 10.15 26.72
N LYS A 28 -12.05 10.88 27.54
CA LYS A 28 -13.33 11.49 27.12
C LYS A 28 -13.20 12.36 25.87
N SER A 29 -12.04 12.99 25.69
CA SER A 29 -11.71 13.77 24.49
C SER A 29 -11.67 12.94 23.22
N PHE A 30 -11.33 11.64 23.27
CA PHE A 30 -11.38 10.76 22.11
C PHE A 30 -12.81 10.67 21.56
N ALA A 31 -13.78 10.31 22.42
CA ALA A 31 -15.18 10.20 22.03
C ALA A 31 -15.74 11.53 21.47
N LYS A 32 -15.36 12.68 22.08
CA LYS A 32 -15.74 14.00 21.59
C LYS A 32 -15.36 14.21 20.11
N TYR A 33 -14.16 13.78 19.72
CA TYR A 33 -13.72 13.92 18.33
C TYR A 33 -14.25 12.79 17.42
N ALA A 34 -14.39 11.57 17.92
CA ALA A 34 -14.98 10.46 17.19
C ALA A 34 -16.42 10.74 16.72
N TYR A 35 -17.21 11.39 17.59
CA TYR A 35 -18.59 11.81 17.27
C TYR A 35 -18.70 13.25 16.77
N SER A 36 -17.59 13.85 16.31
CA SER A 36 -17.63 15.20 15.75
C SER A 36 -18.48 15.26 14.48
N PRO A 37 -19.38 16.25 14.33
CA PRO A 37 -20.12 16.46 13.09
C PRO A 37 -19.22 16.63 11.86
N ALA A 38 -17.96 17.03 12.06
CA ALA A 38 -16.98 17.16 10.99
C ALA A 38 -16.63 15.82 10.32
N LEU A 39 -16.87 14.66 10.98
CA LEU A 39 -16.62 13.32 10.44
C LEU A 39 -17.81 12.74 9.68
N ALA A 40 -18.98 13.39 9.72
CA ALA A 40 -20.18 12.98 8.96
C ALA A 40 -20.46 11.45 9.07
N ASN A 41 -20.56 10.93 10.31
CA ASN A 41 -20.82 9.52 10.59
C ASN A 41 -19.73 8.58 10.04
N ALA A 42 -18.47 8.85 10.36
CA ALA A 42 -17.33 8.04 9.93
C ALA A 42 -17.36 6.61 10.49
N GLY A 43 -16.79 5.67 9.78
CA GLY A 43 -16.43 4.37 10.34
C GLY A 43 -15.07 4.46 11.05
N ILE A 44 -15.01 4.02 12.30
CA ILE A 44 -13.84 4.16 13.18
C ILE A 44 -13.60 2.85 13.93
N ILE A 45 -12.34 2.45 13.99
CA ILE A 45 -11.91 1.33 14.84
C ILE A 45 -10.50 1.57 15.36
N VAL A 46 -10.27 1.18 16.61
CA VAL A 46 -8.94 1.09 17.23
C VAL A 46 -8.82 -0.29 17.86
N LEU A 47 -7.81 -1.05 17.48
CA LEU A 47 -7.56 -2.42 17.93
C LEU A 47 -6.35 -2.47 18.87
N ASP A 48 -6.51 -3.18 19.98
CA ASP A 48 -5.44 -3.50 20.91
C ASP A 48 -4.49 -4.53 20.28
N PRO A 49 -3.17 -4.30 20.25
CA PRO A 49 -2.22 -5.23 19.64
C PRO A 49 -2.03 -6.55 20.39
N LYS A 50 -2.37 -6.60 21.69
CA LYS A 50 -2.21 -7.80 22.53
C LYS A 50 -3.45 -8.69 22.50
N THR A 51 -4.63 -8.09 22.70
CA THR A 51 -5.91 -8.83 22.74
C THR A 51 -6.50 -9.02 21.34
N GLN A 52 -6.09 -8.18 20.36
CA GLN A 52 -6.69 -8.05 19.04
C GLN A 52 -8.15 -7.57 19.04
N GLU A 53 -8.67 -7.23 20.21
CA GLU A 53 -10.03 -6.75 20.39
C GLU A 53 -10.12 -5.22 20.21
N PRO A 54 -11.28 -4.70 19.80
CA PRO A 54 -11.47 -3.26 19.67
C PRO A 54 -11.54 -2.58 21.04
N VAL A 55 -10.67 -1.58 21.26
CA VAL A 55 -10.81 -0.61 22.35
C VAL A 55 -11.80 0.50 22.00
N PHE A 56 -12.03 0.70 20.69
CA PHE A 56 -13.10 1.54 20.15
C PHE A 56 -13.60 0.97 18.84
N SER A 57 -14.90 0.99 18.63
CA SER A 57 -15.55 0.55 17.39
C SER A 57 -16.85 1.30 17.18
N ASP A 58 -16.92 2.06 16.09
CA ASP A 58 -18.16 2.71 15.64
C ASP A 58 -18.25 2.60 14.12
N GLN A 59 -19.35 2.06 13.60
CA GLN A 59 -19.54 1.81 12.17
C GLN A 59 -18.35 1.06 11.50
N ALA A 60 -17.61 0.25 12.29
CA ALA A 60 -16.37 -0.38 11.86
C ALA A 60 -16.55 -1.40 10.73
N ASP A 61 -17.73 -2.01 10.62
CA ASP A 61 -18.07 -3.00 9.61
C ASP A 61 -18.79 -2.40 8.39
N SER A 62 -19.14 -1.11 8.46
CA SER A 62 -19.77 -0.40 7.35
C SER A 62 -18.81 -0.27 6.18
N LEU A 63 -19.27 -0.62 4.97
CA LEU A 63 -18.50 -0.47 3.75
C LEU A 63 -18.37 1.01 3.38
N ARG A 64 -17.15 1.48 3.23
CA ARG A 64 -16.79 2.88 3.01
C ARG A 64 -15.88 3.05 1.80
N ALA A 65 -15.89 4.23 1.19
CA ALA A 65 -14.91 4.60 0.16
C ALA A 65 -13.56 4.91 0.83
N PRO A 66 -12.55 3.99 0.76
CA PRO A 66 -11.34 4.06 1.56
C PRO A 66 -10.37 5.14 1.08
N ALA A 67 -10.57 5.71 -0.09
CA ALA A 67 -9.60 6.55 -0.75
C ALA A 67 -8.20 5.85 -0.75
N SER A 68 -7.11 6.60 -0.67
CA SER A 68 -5.76 6.03 -0.73
C SER A 68 -5.35 5.14 0.46
N VAL A 69 -6.20 4.95 1.47
CA VAL A 69 -5.98 3.92 2.50
C VAL A 69 -6.06 2.51 1.88
N LEU A 70 -6.77 2.33 0.77
CA LEU A 70 -6.77 1.09 -0.01
C LEU A 70 -5.36 0.60 -0.37
N LYS A 71 -4.40 1.52 -0.52
CA LYS A 71 -3.00 1.16 -0.84
C LYS A 71 -2.35 0.24 0.20
N LEU A 72 -2.85 0.20 1.43
CA LEU A 72 -2.41 -0.78 2.43
C LEU A 72 -2.69 -2.21 1.97
N ILE A 73 -3.90 -2.45 1.45
CA ILE A 73 -4.27 -3.77 0.89
C ILE A 73 -3.44 -4.03 -0.38
N SER A 74 -3.45 -3.10 -1.34
CA SER A 74 -2.75 -3.25 -2.62
C SER A 74 -1.27 -3.58 -2.47
N THR A 75 -0.59 -2.90 -1.55
CA THR A 75 0.84 -3.12 -1.32
C THR A 75 1.12 -4.41 -0.54
N THR A 76 0.24 -4.80 0.38
CA THR A 76 0.32 -6.11 1.06
C THR A 76 0.14 -7.25 0.06
N VAL A 77 -0.87 -7.17 -0.81
CA VAL A 77 -1.11 -8.16 -1.88
C VAL A 77 0.09 -8.21 -2.84
N ALA A 78 0.67 -7.05 -3.19
CA ALA A 78 1.84 -6.98 -4.05
C ALA A 78 3.08 -7.65 -3.42
N ILE A 79 3.38 -7.39 -2.16
CA ILE A 79 4.49 -8.04 -1.43
C ILE A 79 4.29 -9.55 -1.39
N ARG A 80 3.08 -10.01 -1.03
CA ARG A 80 2.75 -11.44 -0.93
C ARG A 80 2.88 -12.18 -2.26
N ALA A 81 2.36 -11.58 -3.34
CA ALA A 81 2.31 -12.22 -4.66
C ALA A 81 3.65 -12.15 -5.41
N LEU A 82 4.33 -11.02 -5.35
CA LEU A 82 5.53 -10.76 -6.14
C LEU A 82 6.84 -11.02 -5.37
N GLY A 83 6.81 -10.92 -4.04
CA GLY A 83 7.99 -10.96 -3.17
C GLY A 83 8.70 -9.59 -3.07
N ALA A 84 9.12 -9.21 -1.85
CA ALA A 84 9.74 -7.91 -1.58
C ALA A 84 11.06 -7.70 -2.34
N SER A 85 11.83 -8.75 -2.60
CA SER A 85 13.13 -8.71 -3.28
C SER A 85 13.04 -8.73 -4.81
N LYS A 86 11.87 -9.01 -5.40
CA LYS A 86 11.67 -9.02 -6.86
C LYS A 86 12.03 -7.67 -7.45
N THR A 87 12.76 -7.69 -8.56
CA THR A 87 13.02 -6.57 -9.47
C THR A 87 12.44 -6.88 -10.83
N PHE A 88 12.27 -5.86 -11.67
CA PHE A 88 11.78 -6.00 -13.04
C PHE A 88 12.87 -5.59 -14.02
N SER A 89 13.15 -6.44 -15.01
CA SER A 89 14.08 -6.15 -16.09
C SER A 89 13.37 -5.65 -17.32
N THR A 90 14.00 -4.71 -18.04
CA THR A 90 13.60 -4.27 -19.36
C THR A 90 14.82 -4.26 -20.26
N SER A 91 14.79 -5.04 -21.33
CA SER A 91 15.91 -5.26 -22.25
C SER A 91 15.57 -4.83 -23.68
N VAL A 92 16.61 -4.44 -24.43
CA VAL A 92 16.48 -4.20 -25.87
C VAL A 92 17.34 -5.17 -26.65
N TYR A 93 16.76 -5.74 -27.70
CA TYR A 93 17.38 -6.72 -28.60
C TYR A 93 17.35 -6.21 -30.06
N LYS A 94 18.30 -6.64 -30.88
CA LYS A 94 18.35 -6.36 -32.31
C LYS A 94 17.62 -7.46 -33.07
N LEU A 95 16.58 -7.09 -33.83
CA LEU A 95 15.84 -8.00 -34.74
C LEU A 95 16.20 -7.82 -36.21
N GLY A 96 16.78 -6.67 -36.57
CA GLY A 96 17.13 -6.34 -37.94
C GLY A 96 17.84 -4.98 -38.05
N PRO A 97 18.14 -4.52 -39.25
CA PRO A 97 18.93 -3.30 -39.46
C PRO A 97 18.35 -2.03 -38.81
N LYS A 98 16.99 -1.92 -38.75
CA LYS A 98 16.25 -0.80 -38.13
C LYS A 98 15.16 -1.25 -37.20
N THR A 99 15.10 -2.57 -36.89
CA THR A 99 14.06 -3.17 -36.06
C THR A 99 14.68 -3.71 -34.77
N PHE A 100 14.08 -3.33 -33.65
CA PHE A 100 14.53 -3.68 -32.31
C PHE A 100 13.34 -4.18 -31.48
N ALA A 101 13.59 -5.09 -30.53
CA ALA A 101 12.61 -5.54 -29.57
C ALA A 101 12.90 -4.88 -28.21
N LEU A 102 11.90 -4.25 -27.60
CA LEU A 102 11.91 -3.79 -26.23
C LEU A 102 11.04 -4.73 -25.42
N VAL A 103 11.67 -5.54 -24.60
CA VAL A 103 11.00 -6.60 -23.80
C VAL A 103 11.16 -6.31 -22.32
N GLY A 104 10.06 -6.25 -21.60
CA GLY A 104 10.05 -5.97 -20.18
C GLY A 104 9.21 -6.97 -19.40
N GLU A 105 9.34 -6.92 -18.10
CA GLU A 105 8.51 -7.66 -17.14
C GLU A 105 7.39 -6.79 -16.57
N SER A 106 6.94 -5.78 -17.32
CA SER A 106 5.96 -4.76 -16.88
C SER A 106 6.47 -3.98 -15.67
N ASP A 107 7.73 -3.47 -15.74
CA ASP A 107 8.28 -2.61 -14.69
C ASP A 107 7.31 -1.47 -14.36
N PRO A 108 6.75 -1.42 -13.13
CA PRO A 108 5.77 -0.42 -12.76
C PRO A 108 6.36 0.99 -12.68
N TRP A 109 7.70 1.12 -12.65
CA TRP A 109 8.35 2.38 -12.33
C TRP A 109 9.48 2.80 -13.29
N LEU A 110 9.36 2.56 -14.57
CA LEU A 110 10.29 3.08 -15.57
C LEU A 110 10.42 4.60 -15.47
N SER A 111 11.64 5.13 -15.71
CA SER A 111 11.93 6.56 -15.58
C SER A 111 12.48 7.15 -16.87
N LEU A 112 12.02 8.35 -17.21
CA LEU A 112 12.62 9.22 -18.24
C LEU A 112 13.59 10.25 -17.63
N SER A 113 13.63 10.41 -16.30
CA SER A 113 14.48 11.36 -15.60
C SER A 113 15.72 10.66 -15.05
N LYS A 114 16.90 11.08 -15.53
CA LYS A 114 18.18 10.59 -15.02
C LYS A 114 18.36 10.88 -13.52
N ASN A 115 17.90 12.05 -13.06
CA ASN A 115 17.98 12.45 -11.66
C ASN A 115 17.07 11.57 -10.78
N SER A 116 15.81 11.37 -11.18
CA SER A 116 14.89 10.48 -10.46
C SER A 116 15.40 9.03 -10.46
N SER A 117 15.97 8.58 -11.58
CA SER A 117 16.57 7.26 -11.68
C SER A 117 17.72 7.09 -10.69
N LYS A 118 18.63 8.05 -10.63
CA LYS A 118 19.76 8.05 -9.68
C LYS A 118 19.27 8.10 -8.23
N LYS A 119 18.33 9.01 -7.92
CA LYS A 119 17.82 9.22 -6.54
C LYS A 119 17.06 8.02 -5.99
N TYR A 120 16.22 7.38 -6.82
CA TYR A 120 15.30 6.32 -6.42
C TYR A 120 15.63 4.96 -7.05
N LYS A 121 16.84 4.80 -7.64
CA LYS A 121 17.30 3.58 -8.33
C LYS A 121 16.37 3.09 -9.46
N ARG A 122 15.52 3.97 -10.02
CA ARG A 122 14.55 3.62 -11.06
C ARG A 122 15.25 3.25 -12.36
N ALA A 123 14.70 2.29 -13.09
CA ALA A 123 15.19 1.92 -14.41
C ALA A 123 15.08 3.11 -15.39
N PHE A 124 16.21 3.59 -15.93
CA PHE A 124 16.27 4.72 -16.85
C PHE A 124 16.06 4.23 -18.29
N SER A 125 14.82 4.22 -18.75
CA SER A 125 14.45 3.68 -20.07
C SER A 125 15.11 4.37 -21.26
N PRO A 126 15.41 5.72 -21.27
CA PRO A 126 16.16 6.32 -22.39
C PRO A 126 17.55 5.75 -22.59
N TYR A 127 18.17 5.14 -21.58
CA TYR A 127 19.44 4.45 -21.72
C TYR A 127 19.38 3.37 -22.80
N LEU A 128 18.31 2.59 -22.86
CA LEU A 128 18.12 1.51 -23.83
C LEU A 128 18.12 2.03 -25.27
N ILE A 129 17.40 3.12 -25.53
CA ILE A 129 17.33 3.73 -26.85
C ILE A 129 18.66 4.42 -27.22
N ASN A 130 19.31 5.08 -26.26
CA ASN A 130 20.62 5.67 -26.48
C ASN A 130 21.66 4.60 -26.87
N LYS A 131 21.58 3.38 -26.31
CA LYS A 131 22.45 2.28 -26.72
C LYS A 131 22.22 1.86 -28.17
N ILE A 132 20.96 1.78 -28.63
CA ILE A 132 20.66 1.56 -30.06
C ILE A 132 21.34 2.64 -30.93
N MET A 133 21.21 3.91 -30.56
CA MET A 133 21.80 5.02 -31.33
C MET A 133 23.33 4.99 -31.34
N GLN A 134 23.97 4.58 -30.24
CA GLN A 134 25.41 4.43 -30.11
C GLN A 134 25.98 3.33 -31.03
N THR A 135 25.29 2.19 -31.09
CA THR A 135 25.67 1.05 -31.95
C THR A 135 25.31 1.25 -33.42
N ASN A 136 24.48 2.25 -33.75
CA ASN A 136 24.02 2.56 -35.11
C ASN A 136 24.11 4.06 -35.40
N PRO A 137 25.33 4.62 -35.56
CA PRO A 137 25.52 6.04 -35.80
C PRO A 137 24.78 6.53 -37.06
N GLY A 138 24.14 7.70 -36.98
CA GLY A 138 23.41 8.31 -38.10
C GLY A 138 21.96 7.79 -38.27
N MET A 139 21.52 6.78 -37.49
CA MET A 139 20.15 6.29 -37.53
C MET A 139 19.17 7.38 -37.09
N ARG A 140 18.12 7.63 -37.90
CA ARG A 140 17.09 8.64 -37.63
C ARG A 140 15.71 8.06 -37.42
N THR A 141 15.52 6.78 -37.77
CA THR A 141 14.22 6.11 -37.68
C THR A 141 14.44 4.67 -37.27
N ILE A 142 13.64 4.18 -36.32
CA ILE A 142 13.60 2.79 -35.90
C ILE A 142 12.15 2.28 -35.76
N THR A 143 11.98 0.96 -35.89
CA THR A 143 10.80 0.24 -35.42
C THR A 143 11.13 -0.44 -34.12
N LEU A 144 10.41 -0.07 -33.04
CA LEU A 144 10.55 -0.63 -31.71
C LEU A 144 9.33 -1.56 -31.44
N LYS A 145 9.52 -2.84 -31.62
CA LYS A 145 8.52 -3.85 -31.27
C LYS A 145 8.58 -4.11 -29.75
N SER A 146 7.45 -4.27 -29.10
CA SER A 146 7.46 -4.37 -27.62
C SER A 146 6.54 -5.42 -27.07
N ASN A 147 6.96 -6.01 -25.95
CA ASN A 147 6.16 -6.88 -25.09
C ASN A 147 6.51 -6.62 -23.63
N GLY A 148 5.54 -6.70 -22.70
CA GLY A 148 5.75 -6.49 -21.28
C GLY A 148 6.18 -5.07 -20.90
N VAL A 149 5.78 -4.05 -21.69
CA VAL A 149 6.03 -2.63 -21.41
C VAL A 149 4.71 -1.87 -21.53
N TYR A 150 4.42 -0.99 -20.56
CA TYR A 150 3.18 -0.21 -20.58
C TYR A 150 3.12 0.73 -21.79
N ILE A 151 1.98 0.79 -22.46
CA ILE A 151 1.75 1.65 -23.63
C ILE A 151 2.09 3.12 -23.34
N LYS A 152 1.76 3.59 -22.12
CA LYS A 152 2.08 4.95 -21.67
C LYS A 152 3.59 5.18 -21.64
N ASP A 153 4.38 4.19 -21.22
CA ASP A 153 5.84 4.31 -21.14
C ASP A 153 6.49 4.30 -22.53
N LEU A 154 5.92 3.55 -23.48
CA LEU A 154 6.32 3.61 -24.91
C LEU A 154 6.05 4.99 -25.51
N LYS A 155 4.84 5.54 -25.33
CA LYS A 155 4.49 6.90 -25.78
C LYS A 155 5.42 7.96 -25.18
N ASN A 156 5.76 7.80 -23.90
CA ASN A 156 6.69 8.69 -23.22
C ASN A 156 8.12 8.60 -23.81
N LEU A 157 8.60 7.39 -24.17
CA LEU A 157 9.88 7.22 -24.87
C LEU A 157 9.87 7.88 -26.26
N GLN A 158 8.81 7.68 -27.05
CA GLN A 158 8.65 8.37 -28.35
C GLN A 158 8.75 9.90 -28.19
N GLN A 159 8.04 10.45 -27.22
CA GLN A 159 8.06 11.89 -26.95
C GLN A 159 9.44 12.38 -26.47
N TYR A 160 10.13 11.60 -25.63
CA TYR A 160 11.47 11.92 -25.13
C TYR A 160 12.51 12.05 -26.28
N PHE A 161 12.39 11.21 -27.33
CA PHE A 161 13.31 11.19 -28.46
C PHE A 161 12.84 12.03 -29.64
N LYS A 162 11.67 12.67 -29.58
CA LYS A 162 11.12 13.52 -30.64
C LYS A 162 12.18 14.55 -31.12
N GLY A 163 12.38 14.66 -32.45
CA GLY A 163 13.38 15.52 -33.09
C GLY A 163 14.79 14.93 -33.15
N ARG A 164 15.09 13.83 -32.43
CA ARG A 164 16.40 13.14 -32.50
C ARG A 164 16.30 11.78 -33.16
N LEU A 165 15.25 11.02 -32.88
CA LEU A 165 14.98 9.70 -33.42
C LEU A 165 13.47 9.52 -33.56
N LEU A 166 13.03 9.12 -34.76
CA LEU A 166 11.64 8.73 -34.99
C LEU A 166 11.47 7.26 -34.57
N ILE A 167 10.62 7.00 -33.61
CA ILE A 167 10.35 5.65 -33.09
C ILE A 167 8.94 5.24 -33.51
N HIS A 168 8.82 4.28 -34.41
CA HIS A 168 7.57 3.57 -34.69
C HIS A 168 7.42 2.42 -33.69
N THR A 169 6.25 2.26 -33.07
CA THR A 169 5.99 1.17 -32.13
C THR A 169 5.05 0.15 -32.72
N ALA A 170 5.31 -1.12 -32.48
CA ALA A 170 4.46 -2.25 -32.85
C ALA A 170 4.50 -3.32 -31.75
N PRO A 171 3.49 -4.20 -31.65
CA PRO A 171 3.58 -5.38 -30.80
C PRO A 171 4.67 -6.33 -31.31
N LEU A 172 5.33 -7.03 -30.39
CA LEU A 172 6.24 -8.13 -30.70
C LEU A 172 5.38 -9.39 -30.97
N THR A 173 5.63 -10.07 -32.09
CA THR A 173 4.89 -11.31 -32.40
C THR A 173 5.43 -12.50 -31.60
N PRO A 174 4.65 -13.59 -31.44
CA PRO A 174 5.14 -14.80 -30.77
C PRO A 174 6.41 -15.38 -31.40
N GLU A 175 6.51 -15.38 -32.72
CA GLU A 175 7.68 -15.87 -33.48
C GLU A 175 8.91 -15.01 -33.19
N GLU A 176 8.74 -13.67 -33.19
CA GLU A 176 9.81 -12.74 -32.84
C GLU A 176 10.22 -12.86 -31.37
N GLN A 177 9.25 -13.09 -30.46
CA GLN A 177 9.53 -13.36 -29.06
C GLN A 177 10.38 -14.62 -28.89
N ALA A 178 10.06 -15.70 -29.63
CA ALA A 178 10.86 -16.92 -29.61
C ALA A 178 12.27 -16.72 -30.18
N ALA A 179 12.42 -15.87 -31.21
CA ALA A 179 13.71 -15.56 -31.83
C ALA A 179 14.66 -14.75 -30.94
N LEU A 180 14.17 -14.14 -29.85
CA LEU A 180 15.01 -13.36 -28.94
C LEU A 180 16.13 -14.17 -28.30
N VAL A 181 15.98 -15.46 -28.12
CA VAL A 181 17.00 -16.36 -27.56
C VAL A 181 18.29 -16.33 -28.41
N GLN A 182 18.15 -16.14 -29.73
CA GLN A 182 19.26 -16.05 -30.68
C GLN A 182 19.65 -14.59 -31.04
N SER A 183 18.90 -13.60 -30.52
CA SER A 183 19.09 -12.21 -30.87
C SER A 183 20.12 -11.54 -29.97
N GLU A 184 20.90 -10.59 -30.54
CA GLU A 184 21.86 -9.77 -29.80
C GLU A 184 21.12 -8.89 -28.77
N LYS A 185 21.39 -9.09 -27.47
CA LYS A 185 20.95 -8.18 -26.42
C LYS A 185 21.86 -6.94 -26.41
N ILE A 186 21.29 -5.78 -26.73
CA ILE A 186 22.05 -4.51 -26.82
C ILE A 186 22.22 -3.88 -25.42
N ALA A 187 21.17 -3.88 -24.61
CA ALA A 187 21.20 -3.28 -23.28
C ALA A 187 20.04 -3.78 -22.40
N GLU A 188 20.21 -3.57 -21.11
CA GLU A 188 19.20 -3.89 -20.09
C GLU A 188 19.20 -2.82 -18.99
N VAL A 189 18.05 -2.58 -18.38
CA VAL A 189 17.87 -1.79 -17.16
C VAL A 189 17.02 -2.58 -16.18
N THR A 190 17.25 -2.36 -14.89
CA THR A 190 16.53 -3.05 -13.80
C THR A 190 15.89 -2.04 -12.86
N SER A 191 14.70 -2.35 -12.37
CA SER A 191 13.96 -1.54 -11.40
C SER A 191 14.55 -1.63 -9.99
N PRO A 192 14.15 -0.75 -9.05
CA PRO A 192 14.24 -1.04 -7.63
C PRO A 192 13.49 -2.33 -7.28
N THR A 193 13.73 -2.86 -6.08
CA THR A 193 12.95 -3.97 -5.57
C THR A 193 11.48 -3.59 -5.34
N VAL A 194 10.59 -4.57 -5.37
CA VAL A 194 9.16 -4.35 -5.05
C VAL A 194 9.02 -3.71 -3.67
N GLY A 195 9.82 -4.10 -2.68
CA GLY A 195 9.83 -3.49 -1.36
C GLY A 195 10.16 -1.99 -1.39
N GLU A 196 11.19 -1.57 -2.16
CA GLU A 196 11.54 -0.15 -2.33
C GLU A 196 10.42 0.63 -3.06
N ILE A 197 9.78 0.01 -4.06
CA ILE A 197 8.64 0.61 -4.79
C ILE A 197 7.44 0.76 -3.86
N VAL A 198 7.14 -0.24 -3.03
CA VAL A 198 6.06 -0.21 -2.02
C VAL A 198 6.28 0.90 -1.00
N LYS A 199 7.50 1.03 -0.44
CA LYS A 199 7.83 2.13 0.49
C LYS A 199 7.56 3.49 -0.14
N PHE A 200 8.03 3.71 -1.37
CA PHE A 200 7.78 4.96 -2.08
C PHE A 200 6.28 5.19 -2.31
N THR A 201 5.56 4.15 -2.73
CA THR A 201 4.11 4.20 -3.00
C THR A 201 3.30 4.62 -1.78
N LEU A 202 3.63 4.09 -0.61
CA LEU A 202 2.94 4.42 0.64
C LEU A 202 3.33 5.81 1.16
N LEU A 203 4.64 6.12 1.15
CA LEU A 203 5.17 7.40 1.65
C LEU A 203 4.59 8.61 0.91
N TRP A 204 4.49 8.52 -0.43
CA TRP A 204 4.05 9.61 -1.29
C TRP A 204 2.64 9.43 -1.84
N SER A 205 2.00 8.30 -1.52
CA SER A 205 0.64 7.98 -1.99
C SER A 205 0.52 7.93 -3.52
N ASP A 206 1.51 7.34 -4.21
CA ASP A 206 1.51 7.27 -5.68
C ASP A 206 0.42 6.34 -6.20
N ASN A 207 -0.52 6.89 -6.99
CA ASN A 207 -1.67 6.15 -7.50
C ASN A 207 -1.27 5.18 -8.62
N VAL A 208 -0.34 5.60 -9.49
CA VAL A 208 0.06 4.78 -10.65
C VAL A 208 0.81 3.55 -10.20
N LEU A 209 1.73 3.71 -9.26
CA LEU A 209 2.49 2.58 -8.70
C LEU A 209 1.59 1.60 -7.96
N ALA A 210 0.66 2.11 -7.13
CA ALA A 210 -0.26 1.26 -6.39
C ALA A 210 -1.13 0.41 -7.34
N ASP A 211 -1.71 1.02 -8.36
CA ASP A 211 -2.58 0.33 -9.32
C ASP A 211 -1.79 -0.68 -10.17
N ARG A 212 -0.61 -0.29 -10.67
CA ARG A 212 0.26 -1.21 -11.44
C ARG A 212 0.74 -2.40 -10.60
N LEU A 213 1.17 -2.18 -9.35
CA LEU A 213 1.58 -3.26 -8.44
C LEU A 213 0.42 -4.21 -8.14
N ALA A 214 -0.78 -3.68 -7.88
CA ALA A 214 -1.97 -4.47 -7.61
C ALA A 214 -2.34 -5.36 -8.82
N ARG A 215 -2.32 -4.82 -10.04
CA ARG A 215 -2.60 -5.57 -11.28
C ARG A 215 -1.55 -6.63 -11.56
N LEU A 216 -0.26 -6.32 -11.37
CA LEU A 216 0.81 -7.30 -11.48
C LEU A 216 0.66 -8.45 -10.49
N ALA A 217 0.28 -8.12 -9.24
CA ALA A 217 0.02 -9.11 -8.21
C ALA A 217 -1.18 -10.01 -8.57
N ALA A 218 -2.29 -9.44 -9.05
CA ALA A 218 -3.45 -10.19 -9.50
C ALA A 218 -3.09 -11.21 -10.60
N VAL A 219 -2.36 -10.75 -11.62
CA VAL A 219 -1.88 -11.62 -12.73
C VAL A 219 -0.95 -12.71 -12.19
N LYS A 220 -0.05 -12.37 -11.27
CA LYS A 220 0.92 -13.32 -10.69
C LYS A 220 0.26 -14.48 -9.96
N ILE A 221 -0.88 -14.24 -9.30
CA ILE A 221 -1.63 -15.29 -8.57
C ILE A 221 -2.78 -15.89 -9.38
N GLY A 222 -2.79 -15.66 -10.70
CA GLY A 222 -3.68 -16.35 -11.65
C GLY A 222 -5.00 -15.64 -11.95
N TYR A 223 -5.19 -14.39 -11.53
CA TYR A 223 -6.35 -13.58 -11.89
C TYR A 223 -6.06 -12.65 -13.08
N SER A 224 -7.10 -12.08 -13.67
CA SER A 224 -6.93 -11.03 -14.68
C SER A 224 -6.37 -9.74 -14.09
N GLY A 225 -5.68 -8.94 -14.90
CA GLY A 225 -5.26 -7.59 -14.50
C GLY A 225 -6.39 -6.55 -14.53
N GLU A 226 -7.64 -6.96 -14.79
CA GLU A 226 -8.82 -6.10 -14.81
C GLU A 226 -9.43 -5.94 -13.39
N ASN A 227 -10.44 -5.07 -13.24
CA ASN A 227 -10.99 -4.75 -11.92
C ASN A 227 -11.54 -5.99 -11.18
N VAL A 228 -12.26 -6.88 -11.87
CA VAL A 228 -12.76 -8.14 -11.27
C VAL A 228 -11.62 -9.02 -10.78
N GLY A 229 -10.52 -9.07 -11.53
CA GLY A 229 -9.34 -9.82 -11.12
C GLY A 229 -8.64 -9.19 -9.89
N LEU A 230 -8.64 -7.86 -9.77
CA LEU A 230 -8.13 -7.17 -8.58
C LEU A 230 -8.94 -7.53 -7.33
N GLU A 231 -10.27 -7.48 -7.41
CA GLU A 231 -11.15 -7.82 -6.29
C GLU A 231 -10.93 -9.26 -5.83
N ASN A 232 -10.89 -10.20 -6.76
CA ASN A 232 -10.64 -11.61 -6.45
C ASN A 232 -9.25 -11.84 -5.83
N ALA A 233 -8.22 -11.18 -6.37
CA ALA A 233 -6.86 -11.27 -5.84
C ALA A 233 -6.77 -10.72 -4.41
N PHE A 234 -7.43 -9.59 -4.14
CA PHE A 234 -7.45 -8.99 -2.82
C PHE A 234 -8.21 -9.88 -1.84
N ALA A 235 -9.42 -10.33 -2.20
CA ALA A 235 -10.23 -11.22 -1.37
C ALA A 235 -9.48 -12.52 -1.05
N THR A 236 -8.89 -13.18 -2.05
CA THR A 236 -8.11 -14.42 -1.86
C THR A 236 -6.94 -14.21 -0.90
N THR A 237 -6.18 -13.13 -1.11
CA THR A 237 -5.00 -12.85 -0.26
C THR A 237 -5.43 -12.53 1.17
N LEU A 238 -6.42 -11.66 1.36
CA LEU A 238 -6.88 -11.26 2.70
C LEU A 238 -7.51 -12.44 3.45
N ASN A 239 -8.34 -13.26 2.76
CA ASN A 239 -8.93 -14.46 3.38
C ASN A 239 -7.86 -15.46 3.81
N SER A 240 -6.77 -15.64 3.04
CA SER A 240 -5.64 -16.49 3.46
C SER A 240 -4.91 -15.98 4.69
N MET A 241 -5.11 -14.72 5.06
CA MET A 241 -4.59 -14.07 6.27
C MET A 241 -5.65 -13.95 7.37
N GLU A 242 -6.82 -14.57 7.19
CA GLU A 242 -7.97 -14.49 8.13
C GLU A 242 -8.44 -13.05 8.36
N ILE A 243 -8.41 -12.23 7.31
CA ILE A 243 -8.88 -10.83 7.35
C ILE A 243 -10.27 -10.77 6.71
N PRO A 244 -11.28 -10.16 7.37
CA PRO A 244 -12.64 -10.13 6.85
C PRO A 244 -12.75 -9.29 5.57
N THR A 245 -13.42 -9.83 4.54
CA THR A 245 -13.61 -9.20 3.23
C THR A 245 -15.08 -9.05 2.84
N THR A 246 -16.00 -9.26 3.77
CA THR A 246 -17.45 -9.26 3.51
C THR A 246 -17.90 -7.96 2.83
N GLY A 247 -18.47 -8.10 1.63
CA GLY A 247 -19.00 -6.98 0.84
C GLY A 247 -17.94 -6.04 0.25
N MET A 248 -16.65 -6.36 0.36
CA MET A 248 -15.57 -5.57 -0.24
C MET A 248 -15.76 -5.49 -1.77
N GLN A 249 -15.55 -4.29 -2.33
CA GLN A 249 -15.60 -4.02 -3.77
C GLN A 249 -14.36 -3.24 -4.18
N ILE A 250 -13.68 -3.69 -5.23
CA ILE A 250 -12.40 -3.13 -5.69
C ILE A 250 -12.46 -2.80 -7.18
N HIS A 251 -12.35 -1.52 -7.50
CA HIS A 251 -12.38 -0.99 -8.86
C HIS A 251 -11.01 -0.51 -9.36
N ASP A 252 -10.08 -0.23 -8.47
CA ASP A 252 -8.67 0.07 -8.78
C ASP A 252 -7.76 -0.24 -7.59
N GLY A 253 -6.46 -0.35 -7.84
CA GLY A 253 -5.48 -0.61 -6.78
C GLY A 253 -5.02 0.63 -6.01
N SER A 254 -5.48 1.83 -6.36
CA SER A 254 -5.01 3.09 -5.77
C SER A 254 -5.97 3.70 -4.74
N GLY A 255 -7.25 3.34 -4.81
CA GLY A 255 -8.33 3.95 -4.04
C GLY A 255 -8.84 5.26 -4.64
N LEU A 256 -8.56 5.54 -5.92
CA LEU A 256 -9.04 6.73 -6.60
C LEU A 256 -10.51 6.60 -7.04
N SER A 257 -10.95 5.40 -7.35
CA SER A 257 -12.36 5.13 -7.68
C SER A 257 -13.26 5.38 -6.47
N HIS A 258 -14.32 6.12 -6.71
CA HIS A 258 -15.39 6.36 -5.72
C HIS A 258 -16.25 5.11 -5.45
N GLU A 259 -16.10 4.06 -6.25
CA GLU A 259 -16.84 2.79 -6.14
C GLU A 259 -16.13 1.75 -5.25
N ASN A 260 -14.86 1.96 -4.91
CA ASN A 260 -14.18 1.10 -3.94
C ASN A 260 -14.93 1.09 -2.60
N ARG A 261 -15.12 -0.10 -2.02
CA ARG A 261 -15.77 -0.31 -0.72
C ARG A 261 -14.94 -1.26 0.13
N VAL A 262 -14.53 -0.78 1.30
CA VAL A 262 -13.79 -1.56 2.31
C VAL A 262 -14.24 -1.11 3.69
N SER A 263 -14.35 -2.04 4.63
CA SER A 263 -14.67 -1.69 6.01
C SER A 263 -13.44 -1.20 6.79
N PRO A 264 -13.58 -0.29 7.75
CA PRO A 264 -12.52 0.06 8.68
C PRO A 264 -11.93 -1.17 9.38
N ARG A 265 -12.76 -2.15 9.75
CA ARG A 265 -12.31 -3.40 10.36
C ARG A 265 -11.35 -4.19 9.46
N THR A 266 -11.66 -4.35 8.18
CA THR A 266 -10.75 -5.00 7.23
C THR A 266 -9.36 -4.36 7.26
N ILE A 267 -9.31 -3.02 7.22
CA ILE A 267 -8.04 -2.27 7.22
C ILE A 267 -7.28 -2.42 8.56
N ALA A 268 -7.97 -2.28 9.69
CA ALA A 268 -7.32 -2.36 11.00
C ALA A 268 -6.85 -3.79 11.32
N THR A 269 -7.62 -4.81 10.94
CA THR A 269 -7.21 -6.23 11.08
C THR A 269 -6.00 -6.52 10.20
N LEU A 270 -5.97 -6.02 8.95
CA LEU A 270 -4.79 -6.11 8.09
C LEU A 270 -3.55 -5.54 8.79
N LEU A 271 -3.67 -4.33 9.35
CA LEU A 271 -2.56 -3.67 10.03
C LEU A 271 -2.04 -4.50 11.21
N LEU A 272 -2.91 -5.11 12.03
CA LEU A 272 -2.48 -6.02 13.10
C LEU A 272 -1.73 -7.24 12.57
N LYS A 273 -2.24 -7.88 11.51
CA LYS A 273 -1.65 -9.09 10.93
C LYS A 273 -0.27 -8.85 10.30
N ILE A 274 0.00 -7.64 9.80
CA ILE A 274 1.27 -7.32 9.12
C ILE A 274 2.29 -6.63 10.05
N LYS A 275 1.89 -6.12 11.22
CA LYS A 275 2.69 -5.25 12.09
C LYS A 275 4.08 -5.83 12.42
N ASP A 276 4.12 -7.07 12.86
CA ASP A 276 5.35 -7.74 13.31
C ASP A 276 5.76 -8.88 12.36
N ASN A 277 5.12 -8.99 11.20
CA ASN A 277 5.44 -10.00 10.20
C ASN A 277 6.58 -9.53 9.29
N PRO A 278 7.76 -10.19 9.29
CA PRO A 278 8.93 -9.80 8.49
C PRO A 278 8.65 -9.74 6.99
N GLU A 279 7.70 -10.52 6.48
CA GLU A 279 7.27 -10.48 5.07
C GLU A 279 6.82 -9.08 4.66
N PHE A 280 6.12 -8.37 5.55
CA PHE A 280 5.48 -7.07 5.27
C PHE A 280 6.24 -5.88 5.86
N LYS A 281 7.50 -6.05 6.29
CA LYS A 281 8.31 -4.97 6.85
C LYS A 281 8.37 -3.71 5.96
N ASP A 282 8.33 -3.89 4.63
CA ASP A 282 8.39 -2.79 3.68
C ASP A 282 7.05 -2.04 3.56
N VAL A 283 5.91 -2.69 3.85
CA VAL A 283 4.61 -2.05 3.98
C VAL A 283 4.58 -1.19 5.24
N VAL A 284 4.96 -1.75 6.38
CA VAL A 284 4.96 -1.05 7.67
C VAL A 284 5.93 0.13 7.65
N SER A 285 7.19 -0.08 7.24
CA SER A 285 8.22 0.97 7.19
C SER A 285 8.00 2.01 6.09
N GLY A 286 7.12 1.75 5.13
CA GLY A 286 6.71 2.69 4.08
C GLY A 286 5.65 3.70 4.52
N LEU A 287 5.06 3.55 5.71
CA LEU A 287 4.05 4.48 6.21
C LEU A 287 4.68 5.83 6.57
N PRO A 288 4.03 6.95 6.20
CA PRO A 288 4.42 8.27 6.68
C PRO A 288 4.30 8.40 8.20
N THR A 289 5.20 9.17 8.80
CA THR A 289 5.18 9.53 10.23
C THR A 289 4.64 10.94 10.43
N ALA A 290 3.77 11.10 11.42
CA ALA A 290 3.15 12.39 11.78
C ALA A 290 4.20 13.45 12.09
N GLY A 291 4.07 14.63 11.46
CA GLY A 291 4.96 15.77 11.62
C GLY A 291 6.34 15.62 10.97
N GLU A 292 6.68 14.46 10.37
CA GLU A 292 8.04 14.15 9.93
C GLU A 292 8.15 13.82 8.46
N THR A 293 7.39 12.81 7.98
CA THR A 293 7.64 12.24 6.65
C THR A 293 6.42 12.19 5.75
N GLY A 294 6.68 12.11 4.45
CA GLY A 294 5.69 11.83 3.40
C GLY A 294 4.46 12.72 3.47
N THR A 295 3.28 12.10 3.33
CA THR A 295 1.99 12.81 3.34
C THR A 295 1.55 13.27 4.74
N LEU A 296 2.24 12.86 5.80
CA LEU A 296 1.98 13.31 7.18
C LEU A 296 2.95 14.38 7.69
N ARG A 297 3.95 14.78 6.93
CA ARG A 297 5.02 15.71 7.36
C ARG A 297 4.53 17.03 7.96
N ASN A 298 3.35 17.52 7.55
CA ASN A 298 2.75 18.76 8.02
C ASN A 298 1.43 18.51 8.79
N ARG A 299 1.12 17.25 9.11
CA ARG A 299 -0.08 16.89 9.90
C ARG A 299 0.29 16.70 11.36
N PHE A 300 -0.68 16.79 12.23
CA PHE A 300 -0.57 16.73 13.70
C PHE A 300 0.17 17.94 14.33
N THR A 301 1.08 18.58 13.64
CA THR A 301 1.96 19.64 14.16
C THR A 301 1.23 20.80 14.87
N LYS A 302 0.00 21.14 14.42
CA LYS A 302 -0.84 22.19 15.02
C LYS A 302 -1.98 21.64 15.86
N ASP A 303 -2.61 20.56 15.37
CA ASP A 303 -3.87 20.07 15.91
C ASP A 303 -3.69 18.99 16.99
N ALA A 304 -2.54 18.32 17.03
CA ALA A 304 -2.19 17.30 18.01
C ALA A 304 -0.64 17.19 18.15
N PRO A 305 0.07 18.24 18.59
CA PRO A 305 1.54 18.28 18.57
C PRO A 305 2.20 17.19 19.42
N THR A 306 1.52 16.67 20.44
CA THR A 306 2.00 15.55 21.28
C THR A 306 2.06 14.22 20.53
N ALA A 307 1.39 14.11 19.40
CA ALA A 307 1.38 12.90 18.56
C ALA A 307 2.42 12.91 17.42
N VAL A 308 3.20 14.00 17.31
CA VAL A 308 4.30 14.08 16.34
C VAL A 308 5.32 12.97 16.63
N GLY A 309 5.72 12.22 15.61
CA GLY A 309 6.59 11.05 15.73
C GLY A 309 5.89 9.75 16.20
N LEU A 310 4.70 9.85 16.82
CA LEU A 310 4.00 8.71 17.45
C LEU A 310 2.92 8.06 16.57
N VAL A 311 2.60 8.65 15.42
CA VAL A 311 1.60 8.12 14.49
C VAL A 311 2.25 7.80 13.15
N GLN A 312 2.16 6.54 12.73
CA GLN A 312 2.61 6.06 11.41
C GLN A 312 1.38 5.60 10.62
N ALA A 313 0.97 6.35 9.60
CA ALA A 313 -0.31 6.06 8.96
C ALA A 313 -0.37 6.46 7.49
N LYS A 314 -1.19 5.72 6.73
CA LYS A 314 -1.57 6.04 5.37
C LYS A 314 -2.74 7.01 5.37
N THR A 315 -2.60 8.10 4.62
CA THR A 315 -3.66 9.08 4.37
C THR A 315 -4.55 8.66 3.21
N GLY A 316 -5.85 8.97 3.29
CA GLY A 316 -6.82 8.89 2.19
C GLY A 316 -7.49 10.23 1.93
N TRP A 317 -7.68 10.59 0.65
CA TRP A 317 -8.30 11.86 0.25
C TRP A 317 -8.88 11.75 -1.17
N ILE A 318 -10.20 11.83 -1.28
CA ILE A 318 -10.95 12.02 -2.52
C ILE A 318 -12.09 13.02 -2.27
N ASN A 319 -12.90 13.36 -3.28
CA ASN A 319 -13.86 14.48 -3.21
C ASN A 319 -14.74 14.51 -1.96
N ASN A 320 -15.26 13.36 -1.52
CA ASN A 320 -16.19 13.22 -0.40
C ASN A 320 -15.67 12.33 0.72
N SER A 321 -14.41 11.87 0.65
CA SER A 321 -13.82 10.98 1.66
C SER A 321 -12.47 11.48 2.14
N VAL A 322 -12.31 11.46 3.47
CA VAL A 322 -11.03 11.60 4.18
C VAL A 322 -10.83 10.38 5.05
N ALA A 323 -9.66 9.77 4.93
CA ALA A 323 -9.32 8.58 5.72
C ALA A 323 -7.91 8.66 6.30
N LEU A 324 -7.70 7.95 7.40
CA LEU A 324 -6.40 7.72 8.01
C LEU A 324 -6.39 6.33 8.63
N ALA A 325 -5.39 5.51 8.31
CA ALA A 325 -5.24 4.20 8.93
C ALA A 325 -3.77 3.84 9.08
N GLY A 326 -3.43 3.22 10.19
CA GLY A 326 -2.05 2.89 10.53
C GLY A 326 -1.91 2.55 12.01
N TYR A 327 -0.83 3.02 12.58
CA TYR A 327 -0.45 2.75 13.95
C TYR A 327 -0.32 4.03 14.76
N VAL A 328 -0.65 3.93 16.06
CA VAL A 328 -0.40 4.97 17.05
C VAL A 328 0.31 4.35 18.25
N ASP A 329 1.38 4.98 18.69
CA ASP A 329 2.09 4.58 19.91
C ASP A 329 1.33 5.07 21.13
N VAL A 330 1.05 4.15 22.07
CA VAL A 330 0.35 4.41 23.34
C VAL A 330 1.17 3.75 24.44
N GLY A 331 2.07 4.52 25.06
CA GLY A 331 3.11 3.96 25.92
C GLY A 331 3.97 2.96 25.13
N ASP A 332 4.18 1.77 25.70
CA ASP A 332 5.01 0.71 25.09
C ASP A 332 4.27 -0.15 24.07
N GLN A 333 3.06 0.23 23.68
CA GLN A 333 2.22 -0.53 22.75
C GLN A 333 1.91 0.27 21.49
N LYS A 334 1.78 -0.44 20.37
CA LYS A 334 1.46 0.16 19.06
C LYS A 334 0.10 -0.36 18.60
N PHE A 335 -0.94 0.47 18.80
CA PHE A 335 -2.32 0.17 18.43
C PHE A 335 -2.53 0.36 16.94
N ALA A 336 -3.34 -0.52 16.32
CA ALA A 336 -3.77 -0.36 14.94
C ALA A 336 -5.10 0.40 14.89
N PHE A 337 -5.24 1.32 13.94
CA PHE A 337 -6.48 2.07 13.77
C PHE A 337 -6.85 2.27 12.31
N ALA A 338 -8.14 2.45 12.05
CA ALA A 338 -8.67 2.90 10.78
C ALA A 338 -9.85 3.85 10.99
N VAL A 339 -9.83 4.98 10.28
CA VAL A 339 -10.89 5.99 10.26
C VAL A 339 -11.21 6.32 8.81
N ILE A 340 -12.49 6.19 8.41
CA ILE A 340 -12.96 6.50 7.07
C ILE A 340 -14.22 7.37 7.16
N ALA A 341 -14.11 8.64 6.80
CA ALA A 341 -15.20 9.61 6.73
C ALA A 341 -15.52 9.89 5.26
N ASP A 342 -16.46 9.15 4.67
CA ASP A 342 -16.76 9.13 3.24
C ASP A 342 -18.10 9.78 2.86
N GLN A 343 -18.82 10.36 3.83
CA GLN A 343 -20.08 11.05 3.62
C GLN A 343 -19.94 12.58 3.69
N LEU A 344 -18.76 13.09 3.40
CA LEU A 344 -18.44 14.50 3.46
C LEU A 344 -19.04 15.25 2.25
N LYS A 345 -19.43 16.51 2.47
CA LYS A 345 -19.75 17.41 1.36
C LYS A 345 -18.48 17.63 0.50
N PRO A 346 -18.58 17.67 -0.85
CA PRO A 346 -17.44 17.66 -1.76
C PRO A 346 -16.72 19.03 -1.86
N TYR A 347 -16.52 19.70 -0.73
CA TYR A 347 -15.82 20.97 -0.64
C TYR A 347 -14.58 20.83 0.27
N GLU A 348 -13.51 21.52 -0.08
CA GLU A 348 -12.23 21.50 0.61
C GLU A 348 -12.36 21.72 2.13
N LYS A 349 -13.19 22.70 2.54
CA LYS A 349 -13.40 23.06 3.95
C LYS A 349 -13.88 21.89 4.81
N TYR A 350 -14.77 21.03 4.29
CA TYR A 350 -15.31 19.89 5.05
C TYR A 350 -14.25 18.79 5.18
N ARG A 351 -13.47 18.53 4.12
CA ARG A 351 -12.35 17.61 4.18
C ARG A 351 -11.27 18.09 5.15
N ALA A 352 -10.95 19.39 5.14
CA ALA A 352 -9.99 19.96 6.07
C ALA A 352 -10.46 19.82 7.53
N GLN A 353 -11.75 20.10 7.82
CA GLN A 353 -12.33 19.92 9.14
C GLN A 353 -12.31 18.45 9.60
N ALA A 354 -12.66 17.49 8.71
CA ALA A 354 -12.60 16.07 9.00
C ALA A 354 -11.16 15.63 9.31
N ARG A 355 -10.18 16.09 8.52
CA ARG A 355 -8.75 15.82 8.77
C ARG A 355 -8.32 16.30 10.15
N ILE A 356 -8.66 17.51 10.52
CA ILE A 356 -8.33 18.09 11.84
C ILE A 356 -8.99 17.26 12.96
N ALA A 357 -10.25 16.87 12.80
CA ALA A 357 -10.95 16.04 13.77
C ALA A 357 -10.27 14.68 13.97
N ILE A 358 -9.85 14.04 12.85
CA ILE A 358 -9.09 12.77 12.90
C ILE A 358 -7.75 12.96 13.62
N ASP A 359 -6.99 14.01 13.28
CA ASP A 359 -5.68 14.28 13.90
C ASP A 359 -5.82 14.49 15.42
N ARG A 360 -6.81 15.27 15.83
CA ARG A 360 -7.11 15.50 17.25
C ARG A 360 -7.55 14.24 17.95
N MET A 361 -8.45 13.45 17.33
CA MET A 361 -8.93 12.19 17.90
C MET A 361 -7.78 11.21 18.18
N ILE A 362 -6.98 10.91 17.17
CA ILE A 362 -5.84 9.98 17.32
C ILE A 362 -4.77 10.57 18.26
N GLY A 363 -4.56 11.89 18.22
CA GLY A 363 -3.64 12.57 19.11
C GLY A 363 -4.02 12.49 20.60
N THR A 364 -5.30 12.27 20.95
CA THR A 364 -5.71 12.13 22.36
C THR A 364 -5.21 10.85 23.02
N ILE A 365 -4.88 9.82 22.25
CA ILE A 365 -4.41 8.52 22.75
C ILE A 365 -2.91 8.33 22.54
N ALA A 366 -2.28 9.14 21.69
CA ALA A 366 -0.85 9.04 21.43
C ALA A 366 -0.03 9.41 22.67
N SER A 367 0.84 8.52 23.11
CA SER A 367 1.78 8.77 24.21
C SER A 367 3.10 8.05 23.94
N PRO A 368 4.25 8.67 24.33
CA PRO A 368 5.56 8.09 24.12
C PRO A 368 5.74 6.81 24.96
N PRO A 369 6.67 5.92 24.58
CA PRO A 369 7.08 4.79 25.40
C PRO A 369 7.53 5.22 26.77
N THR A 370 7.19 4.43 27.78
CA THR A 370 7.58 4.67 29.18
C THR A 370 9.00 4.15 29.46
N THR A 371 9.47 3.20 28.66
CA THR A 371 10.83 2.66 28.76
C THR A 371 11.79 3.52 27.95
N PRO A 372 12.89 4.05 28.54
CA PRO A 372 13.92 4.76 27.78
C PRO A 372 14.47 3.86 26.67
N LEU A 373 14.55 4.38 25.44
CA LEU A 373 15.28 3.71 24.37
C LEU A 373 16.74 3.58 24.83
N THR A 374 17.17 2.36 25.13
CA THR A 374 18.59 2.06 25.33
C THR A 374 19.27 2.32 23.99
N THR A 375 19.94 3.46 23.88
CA THR A 375 20.85 3.76 22.77
C THR A 375 22.05 2.82 22.90
N ASN A 376 22.08 1.78 22.09
CA ASN A 376 23.30 0.99 21.81
C ASN A 376 24.03 1.60 20.62
#